data_181abcb75a402232f59a1cf6746585a3
#
_entry.id   181abcb75a402232f59a1cf6746585a3
#
_cell.length_a   1.000
_cell.length_b   1.000
_cell.length_c   1.000
_cell.angle_alpha   90.00
_cell.angle_beta   90.00
_cell.angle_gamma   90.00
#
_symmetry.space_group_name_H-M   'P 1'
#
loop_
_entity.id
_entity.type
_entity.pdbx_description
1 polymer ?
#
loop_
_entity_poly.entity_id
_entity_poly.type
_entity_poly.pdbx_seq_one_letter_code
_entity_poly.pdbx_strand_id
1 'polypeptide(L)'
;MLQVVENAPSAPASEAALTAHRASDQAPLPGGWRQVEALPVGLFAAVMGLTGLSVAWTLAQARYGTPPWIGPSVGVVASVAFLAIAAGYAAKACVAPQAVRAEFRHPIAGNLFGTPLISLLLLPIPLAPLSLTLARVLWIVGAVGMALFAWLIVTRWLSDRQQAAHATPAWIVPVVGLLDVPLALPGLGLPPMPGVMIFGLAVGLFFALPLFTLILSRLLFETPLPAALQPSLLILVAPFAVGFSAYVATTGGIDLFAKSLFAVALFLLAVLLPKLARFGRACPFRVSWWGVSFPLAAASVAALRIATVQPGPAIDALALGLLALTTLIVAWLLARTLIGLFRGELRTLAQ
;
A
#
# COMPACT_ATOMS: atom_id res chain seq x y z
N MET A 1 52.69 17.48 -43.10
CA MET A 1 52.26 16.46 -42.16
C MET A 1 52.47 17.03 -40.75
N LEU A 2 51.49 17.77 -40.22
CA LEU A 2 51.53 18.41 -38.92
C LEU A 2 50.38 17.79 -38.09
N GLN A 3 50.75 17.04 -37.04
CA GLN A 3 49.78 16.50 -36.06
C GLN A 3 49.32 17.64 -35.15
N VAL A 4 48.03 17.89 -35.19
CA VAL A 4 47.35 18.75 -34.20
C VAL A 4 47.00 17.84 -33.01
N VAL A 5 47.67 18.06 -31.89
CA VAL A 5 47.33 17.46 -30.60
C VAL A 5 46.21 18.29 -30.02
N GLU A 6 45.01 17.74 -29.99
CA GLU A 6 43.84 18.32 -29.40
C GLU A 6 43.88 18.11 -27.87
N ASN A 7 44.19 19.19 -27.13
CA ASN A 7 44.11 19.20 -25.69
C ASN A 7 42.66 19.23 -25.24
N ALA A 8 42.17 18.15 -24.66
CA ALA A 8 40.91 18.12 -23.96
C ALA A 8 40.97 19.02 -22.71
N PRO A 9 39.95 19.87 -22.43
CA PRO A 9 39.98 20.71 -21.25
C PRO A 9 39.78 19.85 -20.00
N SER A 10 40.78 19.93 -19.09
CA SER A 10 40.71 19.37 -17.73
C SER A 10 39.56 20.04 -16.97
N ALA A 11 38.59 19.22 -16.50
CA ALA A 11 37.53 19.69 -15.61
C ALA A 11 38.12 20.39 -14.37
N PRO A 12 37.54 21.51 -13.91
CA PRO A 12 38.09 22.28 -12.85
C PRO A 12 38.12 21.49 -11.53
N ALA A 13 39.30 21.39 -10.92
CA ALA A 13 39.54 20.73 -9.64
C ALA A 13 38.65 21.25 -8.48
N SER A 14 38.00 22.37 -8.69
CA SER A 14 37.01 23.01 -7.78
C SER A 14 35.74 22.23 -7.60
N GLU A 15 35.19 21.55 -8.65
CA GLU A 15 33.96 20.78 -8.54
C GLU A 15 34.16 19.43 -7.83
N ALA A 16 35.30 18.80 -8.05
CA ALA A 16 35.69 17.57 -7.34
C ALA A 16 35.95 17.84 -5.86
N ALA A 17 36.55 18.99 -5.52
CA ALA A 17 36.78 19.41 -4.14
C ALA A 17 35.47 19.79 -3.44
N LEU A 18 34.54 20.46 -4.12
CA LEU A 18 33.20 20.79 -3.59
C LEU A 18 32.30 19.53 -3.38
N THR A 19 32.40 18.56 -4.26
CA THR A 19 31.69 17.25 -4.08
C THR A 19 32.34 16.43 -2.97
N ALA A 20 33.65 16.40 -2.85
CA ALA A 20 34.36 15.75 -1.73
C ALA A 20 34.06 16.44 -0.38
N HIS A 21 33.99 17.77 -0.36
CA HIS A 21 33.66 18.53 0.86
C HIS A 21 32.19 18.36 1.28
N ARG A 22 31.27 18.25 0.35
CA ARG A 22 29.86 17.90 0.63
C ARG A 22 29.67 16.44 1.10
N ALA A 23 30.54 15.53 0.69
CA ALA A 23 30.53 14.15 1.16
C ALA A 23 31.15 13.97 2.54
N SER A 24 32.05 14.84 2.97
CA SER A 24 32.74 14.80 4.27
C SER A 24 31.95 15.44 5.42
N ASP A 25 30.97 16.29 5.14
CA ASP A 25 30.21 17.02 6.17
C ASP A 25 29.02 16.20 6.79
N GLN A 26 28.79 14.97 6.34
CA GLN A 26 27.86 14.05 7.01
C GLN A 26 28.65 13.10 7.90
N ALA A 27 28.88 13.50 9.15
CA ALA A 27 29.34 12.55 10.17
C ALA A 27 28.44 11.31 10.16
N PRO A 28 29.00 10.09 10.13
CA PRO A 28 28.21 8.88 10.09
C PRO A 28 27.31 8.83 11.32
N LEU A 29 25.98 8.77 11.11
CA LEU A 29 25.00 8.68 12.16
C LEU A 29 25.32 7.50 13.09
N PRO A 30 25.12 7.60 14.43
CA PRO A 30 25.26 6.51 15.37
C PRO A 30 24.44 5.29 14.91
N GLY A 31 24.87 4.06 15.22
CA GLY A 31 24.34 2.83 14.65
C GLY A 31 22.81 2.66 14.71
N GLY A 32 22.16 3.14 15.79
CA GLY A 32 20.69 3.14 15.93
C GLY A 32 19.99 4.07 14.95
N TRP A 33 20.54 5.23 14.68
CA TRP A 33 19.97 6.22 13.74
C TRP A 33 20.09 5.79 12.27
N ARG A 34 21.08 4.97 11.95
CA ARG A 34 21.22 4.37 10.60
C ARG A 34 20.06 3.42 10.27
N GLN A 35 19.48 2.76 11.26
CA GLN A 35 18.31 1.91 11.07
C GLN A 35 17.06 2.75 10.83
N VAL A 36 16.91 3.86 11.58
CA VAL A 36 15.77 4.80 11.40
C VAL A 36 15.83 5.46 10.01
N GLU A 37 17.02 5.85 9.54
CA GLU A 37 17.21 6.38 8.18
C GLU A 37 16.74 5.40 7.10
N ALA A 38 16.96 4.12 7.29
CA ALA A 38 16.59 3.07 6.34
C ALA A 38 15.09 2.71 6.33
N LEU A 39 14.28 3.25 7.28
CA LEU A 39 12.85 2.92 7.37
C LEU A 39 12.09 3.37 6.11
N PRO A 40 11.53 2.44 5.30
CA PRO A 40 10.83 2.83 4.08
C PRO A 40 9.38 3.21 4.39
N VAL A 41 8.84 4.22 3.68
CA VAL A 41 7.43 4.63 3.80
C VAL A 41 6.47 3.49 3.43
N GLY A 42 6.87 2.61 2.52
CA GLY A 42 6.08 1.45 2.11
C GLY A 42 5.74 0.47 3.25
N LEU A 43 6.41 0.57 4.43
CA LEU A 43 6.09 -0.27 5.59
C LEU A 43 4.67 0.00 6.14
N PHE A 44 4.08 1.17 5.89
CA PHE A 44 2.67 1.43 6.22
C PHE A 44 1.69 0.47 5.52
N ALA A 45 2.11 -0.25 4.47
CA ALA A 45 1.33 -1.33 3.89
C ALA A 45 1.01 -2.44 4.91
N ALA A 46 1.83 -2.60 5.96
CA ALA A 46 1.55 -3.52 7.07
C ALA A 46 0.28 -3.10 7.83
N VAL A 47 0.10 -1.80 8.07
CA VAL A 47 -1.10 -1.26 8.72
C VAL A 47 -2.33 -1.50 7.86
N MET A 48 -2.23 -1.27 6.54
CA MET A 48 -3.31 -1.51 5.60
C MET A 48 -3.76 -2.98 5.62
N GLY A 49 -2.80 -3.92 5.55
CA GLY A 49 -3.07 -5.36 5.59
C GLY A 49 -3.68 -5.82 6.91
N LEU A 50 -3.14 -5.37 8.05
CA LEU A 50 -3.68 -5.67 9.38
C LEU A 50 -5.09 -5.10 9.57
N THR A 51 -5.33 -3.86 9.14
CA THR A 51 -6.66 -3.25 9.25
C THR A 51 -7.67 -3.96 8.37
N GLY A 52 -7.31 -4.29 7.12
CA GLY A 52 -8.15 -5.09 6.23
C GLY A 52 -8.48 -6.47 6.81
N LEU A 53 -7.50 -7.13 7.44
CA LEU A 53 -7.72 -8.41 8.14
C LEU A 53 -8.65 -8.25 9.35
N SER A 54 -8.52 -7.17 10.12
CA SER A 54 -9.44 -6.84 11.23
C SER A 54 -10.89 -6.74 10.74
N VAL A 55 -11.11 -6.02 9.63
CA VAL A 55 -12.43 -5.90 9.01
C VAL A 55 -12.95 -7.25 8.53
N ALA A 56 -12.11 -8.08 7.89
CA ALA A 56 -12.48 -9.41 7.42
C ALA A 56 -12.94 -10.32 8.58
N TRP A 57 -12.20 -10.32 9.70
CA TRP A 57 -12.60 -11.10 10.90
C TRP A 57 -13.89 -10.58 11.54
N THR A 58 -14.12 -9.27 11.54
CA THR A 58 -15.38 -8.68 12.03
C THR A 58 -16.58 -9.12 11.17
N LEU A 59 -16.41 -9.16 9.84
CA LEU A 59 -17.44 -9.68 8.94
C LEU A 59 -17.65 -11.20 9.11
N ALA A 60 -16.57 -11.95 9.32
CA ALA A 60 -16.66 -13.39 9.59
C ALA A 60 -17.38 -13.68 10.91
N GLN A 61 -17.16 -12.87 11.94
CA GLN A 61 -17.91 -12.96 13.20
C GLN A 61 -19.40 -12.72 12.99
N ALA A 62 -19.78 -11.71 12.24
CA ALA A 62 -21.18 -11.42 11.95
C ALA A 62 -21.85 -12.51 11.11
N ARG A 63 -21.12 -13.16 10.20
CA ARG A 63 -21.65 -14.18 9.28
C ARG A 63 -21.61 -15.60 9.83
N TYR A 64 -20.52 -15.98 10.52
CA TYR A 64 -20.23 -17.37 10.92
C TYR A 64 -20.15 -17.56 12.44
N GLY A 65 -20.32 -16.50 13.24
CA GLY A 65 -20.21 -16.60 14.71
C GLY A 65 -18.79 -16.89 15.21
N THR A 66 -17.77 -16.50 14.45
CA THR A 66 -16.36 -16.64 14.91
C THR A 66 -16.12 -15.80 16.18
N PRO A 67 -15.07 -16.09 16.97
CA PRO A 67 -14.84 -15.38 18.23
C PRO A 67 -14.80 -13.86 18.03
N PRO A 68 -15.59 -13.07 18.81
CA PRO A 68 -15.79 -11.64 18.58
C PRO A 68 -14.54 -10.78 18.90
N TRP A 69 -13.58 -11.33 19.61
CA TRP A 69 -12.36 -10.63 20.02
C TRP A 69 -11.28 -10.59 18.93
N ILE A 70 -11.32 -11.47 17.91
CA ILE A 70 -10.24 -11.59 16.91
C ILE A 70 -10.14 -10.31 16.06
N GLY A 71 -11.25 -9.86 15.47
CA GLY A 71 -11.26 -8.64 14.65
C GLY A 71 -10.72 -7.41 15.40
N PRO A 72 -11.31 -7.07 16.58
CA PRO A 72 -10.79 -5.97 17.40
C PRO A 72 -9.33 -6.10 17.81
N SER A 73 -8.87 -7.29 18.18
CA SER A 73 -7.46 -7.50 18.56
C SER A 73 -6.50 -7.22 17.40
N VAL A 74 -6.83 -7.68 16.20
CA VAL A 74 -6.04 -7.34 14.99
C VAL A 74 -6.09 -5.84 14.70
N GLY A 75 -7.23 -5.17 14.93
CA GLY A 75 -7.36 -3.72 14.83
C GLY A 75 -6.46 -2.95 15.82
N VAL A 76 -6.34 -3.46 17.07
CA VAL A 76 -5.38 -2.90 18.05
C VAL A 76 -3.94 -3.08 17.56
N VAL A 77 -3.57 -4.26 17.06
CA VAL A 77 -2.23 -4.51 16.50
C VAL A 77 -1.96 -3.57 15.33
N ALA A 78 -2.93 -3.34 14.45
CA ALA A 78 -2.81 -2.39 13.34
C ALA A 78 -2.55 -0.96 13.84
N SER A 79 -3.27 -0.53 14.88
CA SER A 79 -3.14 0.81 15.48
C SER A 79 -1.77 0.99 16.15
N VAL A 80 -1.30 -0.01 16.89
CA VAL A 80 0.05 0.00 17.50
C VAL A 80 1.12 0.03 16.41
N ALA A 81 0.98 -0.77 15.35
CA ALA A 81 1.89 -0.77 14.21
C ALA A 81 1.93 0.61 13.54
N PHE A 82 0.76 1.25 13.33
CA PHE A 82 0.70 2.60 12.77
C PHE A 82 1.47 3.60 13.63
N LEU A 83 1.24 3.62 14.95
CA LEU A 83 1.92 4.53 15.86
C LEU A 83 3.44 4.31 15.86
N ALA A 84 3.88 3.05 15.91
CA ALA A 84 5.30 2.72 15.90
C ALA A 84 5.99 3.15 14.59
N ILE A 85 5.36 2.86 13.43
CA ILE A 85 5.91 3.22 12.11
C ILE A 85 5.88 4.74 11.94
N ALA A 86 4.79 5.42 12.35
CA ALA A 86 4.66 6.87 12.25
C ALA A 86 5.69 7.59 13.13
N ALA A 87 5.91 7.13 14.36
CA ALA A 87 6.96 7.67 15.23
C ALA A 87 8.36 7.45 14.64
N GLY A 88 8.65 6.24 14.13
CA GLY A 88 9.92 5.95 13.46
C GLY A 88 10.13 6.80 12.21
N TYR A 89 9.08 6.99 11.40
CA TYR A 89 9.17 7.81 10.19
C TYR A 89 9.28 9.30 10.49
N ALA A 90 8.61 9.79 11.54
CA ALA A 90 8.78 11.15 12.05
C ALA A 90 10.22 11.38 12.55
N ALA A 91 10.78 10.43 13.29
CA ALA A 91 12.20 10.49 13.70
C ALA A 91 13.13 10.53 12.47
N LYS A 92 12.87 9.69 11.43
CA LYS A 92 13.60 9.74 10.15
C LYS A 92 13.52 11.14 9.52
N ALA A 93 12.33 11.73 9.50
CA ALA A 93 12.11 13.05 8.91
C ALA A 93 12.90 14.16 9.66
N CYS A 94 13.05 14.04 10.97
CA CYS A 94 13.86 14.97 11.79
C CYS A 94 15.36 14.78 11.61
N VAL A 95 15.82 13.51 11.56
CA VAL A 95 17.28 13.20 11.56
C VAL A 95 17.87 13.15 10.17
N ALA A 96 17.11 12.67 9.18
CA ALA A 96 17.55 12.47 7.80
C ALA A 96 16.55 13.03 6.77
N PRO A 97 16.21 14.33 6.78
CA PRO A 97 15.22 14.92 5.89
C PRO A 97 15.58 14.76 4.41
N GLN A 98 16.88 14.67 4.10
CA GLN A 98 17.35 14.43 2.74
C GLN A 98 16.99 13.03 2.24
N ALA A 99 17.05 12.02 3.12
CA ALA A 99 16.63 10.65 2.78
C ALA A 99 15.11 10.59 2.48
N VAL A 100 14.29 11.31 3.27
CA VAL A 100 12.84 11.42 3.01
C VAL A 100 12.55 12.11 1.67
N ARG A 101 13.28 13.20 1.37
CA ARG A 101 13.14 13.91 0.08
C ARG A 101 13.56 13.06 -1.10
N ALA A 102 14.65 12.30 -0.96
CA ALA A 102 15.13 11.37 -1.98
C ALA A 102 14.11 10.24 -2.22
N GLU A 103 13.55 9.67 -1.15
CA GLU A 103 12.50 8.64 -1.22
C GLU A 103 11.23 9.17 -1.90
N PHE A 104 10.79 10.39 -1.57
CA PHE A 104 9.62 11.03 -2.18
C PHE A 104 9.83 11.34 -3.67
N ARG A 105 11.04 11.71 -4.07
CA ARG A 105 11.39 11.97 -5.47
C ARG A 105 11.62 10.72 -6.30
N HIS A 106 11.81 9.57 -5.65
CA HIS A 106 12.05 8.31 -6.36
C HIS A 106 10.80 7.89 -7.16
N PRO A 107 10.93 7.53 -8.45
CA PRO A 107 9.79 7.31 -9.36
C PRO A 107 8.89 6.14 -8.97
N ILE A 108 9.37 5.20 -8.17
CA ILE A 108 8.59 4.07 -7.65
C ILE A 108 8.22 4.31 -6.18
N ALA A 109 9.21 4.55 -5.30
CA ALA A 109 8.98 4.67 -3.86
C ALA A 109 8.13 5.91 -3.50
N GLY A 110 8.22 7.00 -4.27
CA GLY A 110 7.42 8.20 -4.06
C GLY A 110 5.92 7.96 -4.10
N ASN A 111 5.46 6.96 -4.86
CA ASN A 111 4.04 6.59 -4.92
C ASN A 111 3.57 5.91 -3.62
N LEU A 112 4.48 5.29 -2.86
CA LEU A 112 4.15 4.61 -1.60
C LEU A 112 3.86 5.59 -0.45
N PHE A 113 4.07 6.91 -0.63
CA PHE A 113 3.62 7.93 0.33
C PHE A 113 2.09 8.00 0.45
N GLY A 114 1.35 7.36 -0.45
CA GLY A 114 -0.08 7.10 -0.27
C GLY A 114 -0.39 6.08 0.83
N THR A 115 0.53 5.17 1.19
CA THR A 115 0.24 4.10 2.16
C THR A 115 -0.05 4.60 3.58
N PRO A 116 0.64 5.62 4.15
CA PRO A 116 0.21 6.21 5.42
C PRO A 116 -1.16 6.87 5.35
N LEU A 117 -1.51 7.51 4.21
CA LEU A 117 -2.80 8.17 4.02
C LEU A 117 -3.94 7.14 3.92
N ILE A 118 -3.74 6.06 3.18
CA ILE A 118 -4.68 4.92 3.14
C ILE A 118 -4.82 4.31 4.54
N SER A 119 -3.74 4.18 5.30
CA SER A 119 -3.81 3.70 6.69
C SER A 119 -4.71 4.59 7.56
N LEU A 120 -4.64 5.93 7.38
CA LEU A 120 -5.52 6.88 8.07
C LEU A 120 -6.98 6.76 7.63
N LEU A 121 -7.26 6.30 6.40
CA LEU A 121 -8.61 6.04 5.91
C LEU A 121 -9.20 4.72 6.42
N LEU A 122 -8.36 3.72 6.65
CA LEU A 122 -8.79 2.39 7.06
C LEU A 122 -8.90 2.21 8.58
N LEU A 123 -7.94 2.76 9.36
CA LEU A 123 -7.93 2.68 10.83
C LEU A 123 -9.22 3.17 11.51
N PRO A 124 -9.95 4.16 10.98
CA PRO A 124 -11.25 4.55 11.53
C PRO A 124 -12.24 3.40 11.67
N ILE A 125 -12.18 2.37 10.82
CA ILE A 125 -13.13 1.25 10.85
C ILE A 125 -13.05 0.47 12.18
N PRO A 126 -11.89 -0.07 12.60
CA PRO A 126 -11.79 -0.75 13.90
C PRO A 126 -11.75 0.21 15.09
N LEU A 127 -11.45 1.51 14.90
CA LEU A 127 -11.36 2.48 15.99
C LEU A 127 -12.70 3.17 16.33
N ALA A 128 -13.64 3.22 15.40
CA ALA A 128 -14.93 3.90 15.61
C ALA A 128 -15.68 3.39 16.85
N PRO A 129 -15.71 2.09 17.20
CA PRO A 129 -16.32 1.60 18.42
C PRO A 129 -15.62 2.08 19.71
N LEU A 130 -14.33 2.42 19.65
CA LEU A 130 -13.54 2.87 20.79
C LEU A 130 -13.60 4.38 20.95
N SER A 131 -13.49 5.14 19.86
CA SER A 131 -13.52 6.60 19.84
C SER A 131 -13.96 7.11 18.48
N LEU A 132 -15.24 7.50 18.40
CA LEU A 132 -15.81 8.04 17.18
C LEU A 132 -15.15 9.37 16.77
N THR A 133 -14.77 10.20 17.74
CA THR A 133 -14.06 11.47 17.49
C THR A 133 -12.70 11.23 16.85
N LEU A 134 -11.91 10.32 17.43
CA LEU A 134 -10.60 9.95 16.85
C LEU A 134 -10.76 9.38 15.43
N ALA A 135 -11.71 8.48 15.25
CA ALA A 135 -11.99 7.88 13.94
C ALA A 135 -12.35 8.95 12.89
N ARG A 136 -13.19 9.93 13.25
CA ARG A 136 -13.55 11.05 12.37
C ARG A 136 -12.34 11.90 12.00
N VAL A 137 -11.50 12.26 12.97
CA VAL A 137 -10.30 13.07 12.71
C VAL A 137 -9.34 12.34 11.79
N LEU A 138 -9.05 11.06 12.05
CA LEU A 138 -8.17 10.24 11.21
C LEU A 138 -8.71 10.15 9.78
N TRP A 139 -10.03 9.92 9.62
CA TRP A 139 -10.65 9.85 8.32
C TRP A 139 -10.57 11.18 7.56
N ILE A 140 -10.86 12.31 8.20
CA ILE A 140 -10.78 13.64 7.58
C ILE A 140 -9.35 13.92 7.10
N VAL A 141 -8.35 13.70 7.97
CA VAL A 141 -6.94 13.90 7.61
C VAL A 141 -6.53 12.98 6.47
N GLY A 142 -6.95 11.70 6.53
CA GLY A 142 -6.69 10.71 5.46
C GLY A 142 -7.34 11.09 4.15
N ALA A 143 -8.61 11.51 4.15
CA ALA A 143 -9.37 11.84 2.94
C ALA A 143 -8.81 13.10 2.24
N VAL A 144 -8.58 14.16 3.00
CA VAL A 144 -7.98 15.39 2.47
C VAL A 144 -6.54 15.11 1.99
N GLY A 145 -5.75 14.43 2.81
CA GLY A 145 -4.37 14.09 2.48
C GLY A 145 -4.29 13.23 1.20
N MET A 146 -5.16 12.22 1.07
CA MET A 146 -5.18 11.33 -0.10
C MET A 146 -5.60 12.07 -1.37
N ALA A 147 -6.60 12.96 -1.29
CA ALA A 147 -7.03 13.76 -2.43
C ALA A 147 -5.90 14.72 -2.90
N LEU A 148 -5.23 15.39 -1.95
CA LEU A 148 -4.09 16.27 -2.26
C LEU A 148 -2.91 15.48 -2.82
N PHE A 149 -2.63 14.30 -2.28
CA PHE A 149 -1.56 13.44 -2.76
C PHE A 149 -1.85 12.91 -4.17
N ALA A 150 -3.08 12.46 -4.44
CA ALA A 150 -3.50 12.05 -5.77
C ALA A 150 -3.34 13.19 -6.78
N TRP A 151 -3.82 14.40 -6.43
CA TRP A 151 -3.66 15.59 -7.26
C TRP A 151 -2.18 15.90 -7.55
N LEU A 152 -1.33 15.87 -6.52
CA LEU A 152 0.10 16.15 -6.66
C LEU A 152 0.79 15.15 -7.60
N ILE A 153 0.51 13.85 -7.42
CA ILE A 153 1.15 12.80 -8.22
C ILE A 153 0.65 12.81 -9.66
N VAL A 154 -0.65 13.00 -9.89
CA VAL A 154 -1.19 13.12 -11.26
C VAL A 154 -0.62 14.36 -11.96
N THR A 155 -0.54 15.50 -11.26
CA THR A 155 0.09 16.71 -11.80
C THR A 155 1.56 16.43 -12.19
N ARG A 156 2.31 15.72 -11.33
CA ARG A 156 3.69 15.32 -11.63
C ARG A 156 3.79 14.41 -12.85
N TRP A 157 2.86 13.45 -13.00
CA TRP A 157 2.85 12.56 -14.18
C TRP A 157 2.57 13.30 -15.48
N LEU A 158 1.75 14.36 -15.42
CA LEU A 158 1.43 15.18 -16.59
C LEU A 158 2.54 16.20 -16.94
N SER A 159 3.31 16.64 -15.94
CA SER A 159 4.37 17.63 -16.12
C SER A 159 5.71 17.03 -16.50
N ASP A 160 6.04 15.85 -15.94
CA ASP A 160 7.35 15.22 -16.11
C ASP A 160 7.25 14.00 -17.03
N ARG A 161 8.21 13.84 -17.95
CA ARG A 161 8.31 12.65 -18.80
C ARG A 161 8.65 11.43 -17.94
N GLN A 162 7.74 10.45 -17.93
CA GLN A 162 7.92 9.20 -17.20
C GLN A 162 8.60 8.14 -18.09
N GLN A 163 9.31 7.18 -17.48
CA GLN A 163 9.88 6.03 -18.15
C GLN A 163 8.95 4.82 -17.95
N ALA A 164 8.66 4.09 -19.04
CA ALA A 164 7.80 2.89 -19.00
C ALA A 164 8.31 1.84 -17.98
N ALA A 165 9.63 1.70 -17.83
CA ALA A 165 10.25 0.79 -16.88
C ALA A 165 9.87 1.07 -15.41
N HIS A 166 9.48 2.31 -15.07
CA HIS A 166 9.05 2.71 -13.73
C HIS A 166 7.57 2.44 -13.45
N ALA A 167 6.77 2.07 -14.47
CA ALA A 167 5.35 1.72 -14.31
C ALA A 167 5.22 0.38 -13.56
N THR A 168 5.30 0.43 -12.25
CA THR A 168 5.17 -0.70 -11.34
C THR A 168 3.82 -0.68 -10.62
N PRO A 169 3.39 -1.77 -9.97
CA PRO A 169 2.15 -1.78 -9.22
C PRO A 169 2.03 -0.68 -8.14
N ALA A 170 3.15 -0.13 -7.67
CA ALA A 170 3.15 1.00 -6.74
C ALA A 170 2.47 2.26 -7.31
N TRP A 171 2.40 2.42 -8.64
CA TRP A 171 1.73 3.54 -9.30
C TRP A 171 0.21 3.57 -9.07
N ILE A 172 -0.37 2.44 -8.69
CA ILE A 172 -1.80 2.34 -8.33
C ILE A 172 -2.09 3.13 -7.05
N VAL A 173 -1.19 3.10 -6.07
CA VAL A 173 -1.41 3.60 -4.70
C VAL A 173 -1.90 5.06 -4.65
N PRO A 174 -1.30 6.04 -5.37
CA PRO A 174 -1.66 7.45 -5.21
C PRO A 174 -3.10 7.81 -5.60
N VAL A 175 -3.66 7.11 -6.56
CA VAL A 175 -4.97 7.49 -7.13
C VAL A 175 -6.04 6.48 -6.74
N VAL A 176 -5.73 5.19 -6.85
CA VAL A 176 -6.67 4.12 -6.48
C VAL A 176 -6.90 4.08 -4.96
N GLY A 177 -5.97 4.60 -4.15
CA GLY A 177 -6.16 4.80 -2.73
C GLY A 177 -7.35 5.73 -2.37
N LEU A 178 -7.89 6.50 -3.32
CA LEU A 178 -9.14 7.23 -3.14
C LEU A 178 -10.36 6.31 -2.99
N LEU A 179 -10.29 5.04 -3.45
CA LEU A 179 -11.32 4.04 -3.20
C LEU A 179 -11.48 3.71 -1.70
N ASP A 180 -10.50 4.02 -0.87
CA ASP A 180 -10.58 3.79 0.56
C ASP A 180 -11.40 4.88 1.30
N VAL A 181 -11.64 6.04 0.66
CA VAL A 181 -12.43 7.15 1.24
C VAL A 181 -13.85 6.73 1.63
N PRO A 182 -14.64 6.03 0.78
CA PRO A 182 -15.99 5.60 1.14
C PRO A 182 -16.05 4.54 2.23
N LEU A 183 -14.97 3.77 2.49
CA LEU A 183 -15.06 2.53 3.26
C LEU A 183 -15.45 2.73 4.73
N ALA A 184 -14.88 3.73 5.38
CA ALA A 184 -15.14 4.01 6.79
C ALA A 184 -16.38 4.90 7.01
N LEU A 185 -16.73 5.73 6.04
CA LEU A 185 -17.71 6.81 6.18
C LEU A 185 -19.07 6.36 6.72
N PRO A 186 -19.66 5.22 6.28
CA PRO A 186 -20.93 4.74 6.83
C PRO A 186 -20.92 4.47 8.34
N GLY A 187 -19.76 4.12 8.90
CA GLY A 187 -19.59 3.81 10.33
C GLY A 187 -19.24 5.03 11.20
N LEU A 188 -18.99 6.20 10.60
CA LEU A 188 -18.51 7.38 11.34
C LEU A 188 -19.63 8.26 11.91
N GLY A 189 -20.90 7.98 11.57
CA GLY A 189 -22.02 8.83 12.03
C GLY A 189 -21.87 10.30 11.65
N LEU A 190 -21.20 10.59 10.53
CA LEU A 190 -21.13 11.90 9.91
C LEU A 190 -22.39 12.16 9.08
N PRO A 191 -22.72 13.43 8.80
CA PRO A 191 -23.78 13.74 7.83
C PRO A 191 -23.51 13.01 6.50
N PRO A 192 -24.57 12.66 5.74
CA PRO A 192 -24.39 12.03 4.42
C PRO A 192 -23.52 12.89 3.51
N MET A 193 -22.45 12.32 2.96
CA MET A 193 -21.50 13.01 2.07
C MET A 193 -21.42 12.28 0.71
N PRO A 194 -22.53 12.16 -0.04
CA PRO A 194 -22.54 11.39 -1.29
C PRO A 194 -21.54 11.92 -2.30
N GLY A 195 -21.32 13.24 -2.38
CA GLY A 195 -20.32 13.83 -3.27
C GLY A 195 -18.88 13.36 -2.98
N VAL A 196 -18.51 13.22 -1.71
CA VAL A 196 -17.18 12.75 -1.30
C VAL A 196 -17.02 11.27 -1.63
N MET A 197 -18.05 10.46 -1.36
CA MET A 197 -18.05 9.03 -1.68
C MET A 197 -17.96 8.78 -3.19
N ILE A 198 -18.78 9.51 -3.97
CA ILE A 198 -18.76 9.43 -5.44
C ILE A 198 -17.41 9.90 -5.99
N PHE A 199 -16.84 10.98 -5.46
CA PHE A 199 -15.52 11.46 -5.89
C PHE A 199 -14.45 10.37 -5.68
N GLY A 200 -14.35 9.81 -4.48
CA GLY A 200 -13.37 8.75 -4.19
C GLY A 200 -13.55 7.52 -5.08
N LEU A 201 -14.79 7.07 -5.23
CA LEU A 201 -15.16 5.94 -6.08
C LEU A 201 -14.84 6.21 -7.56
N ALA A 202 -15.31 7.34 -8.10
CA ALA A 202 -15.19 7.66 -9.52
C ALA A 202 -13.74 7.85 -9.94
N VAL A 203 -12.98 8.67 -9.20
CA VAL A 203 -11.57 8.93 -9.53
C VAL A 203 -10.75 7.64 -9.39
N GLY A 204 -10.94 6.90 -8.29
CA GLY A 204 -10.21 5.65 -8.06
C GLY A 204 -10.47 4.59 -9.15
N LEU A 205 -11.72 4.37 -9.54
CA LEU A 205 -12.08 3.42 -10.60
C LEU A 205 -11.65 3.90 -12.00
N PHE A 206 -11.78 5.21 -12.29
CA PHE A 206 -11.34 5.75 -13.57
C PHE A 206 -9.86 5.50 -13.82
N PHE A 207 -9.01 5.78 -12.83
CA PHE A 207 -7.57 5.57 -12.97
C PHE A 207 -7.13 4.10 -12.83
N ALA A 208 -7.96 3.24 -12.25
CA ALA A 208 -7.64 1.83 -12.10
C ALA A 208 -7.36 1.16 -13.45
N LEU A 209 -8.20 1.38 -14.46
CA LEU A 209 -8.05 0.74 -15.77
C LEU A 209 -6.82 1.20 -16.56
N PRO A 210 -6.60 2.53 -16.80
CA PRO A 210 -5.42 2.97 -17.54
C PRO A 210 -4.12 2.63 -16.82
N LEU A 211 -4.06 2.72 -15.49
CA LEU A 211 -2.88 2.31 -14.73
C LEU A 211 -2.65 0.81 -14.80
N PHE A 212 -3.71 0.00 -14.69
CA PHE A 212 -3.62 -1.44 -14.89
C PHE A 212 -3.07 -1.78 -16.28
N THR A 213 -3.60 -1.14 -17.33
CA THR A 213 -3.16 -1.34 -18.72
C THR A 213 -1.70 -0.96 -18.89
N LEU A 214 -1.28 0.19 -18.34
CA LEU A 214 0.10 0.66 -18.41
C LEU A 214 1.06 -0.30 -17.72
N ILE A 215 0.71 -0.77 -16.51
CA ILE A 215 1.52 -1.72 -15.75
C ILE A 215 1.55 -3.08 -16.47
N LEU A 216 0.42 -3.54 -16.99
CA LEU A 216 0.35 -4.80 -17.74
C LEU A 216 1.21 -4.72 -19.02
N SER A 217 1.13 -3.63 -19.77
CA SER A 217 1.99 -3.36 -20.93
C SER A 217 3.47 -3.44 -20.56
N ARG A 218 3.85 -2.77 -19.44
CA ARG A 218 5.22 -2.85 -18.94
C ARG A 218 5.63 -4.29 -18.59
N LEU A 219 4.74 -5.07 -17.97
CA LEU A 219 5.03 -6.47 -17.59
C LEU A 219 5.16 -7.41 -18.80
N LEU A 220 4.50 -7.06 -19.91
CA LEU A 220 4.53 -7.86 -21.14
C LEU A 220 5.73 -7.52 -22.03
N PHE A 221 6.14 -6.25 -22.11
CA PHE A 221 7.06 -5.77 -23.12
C PHE A 221 8.42 -5.31 -22.59
N GLU A 222 8.52 -5.00 -21.28
CA GLU A 222 9.76 -4.57 -20.66
C GLU A 222 10.46 -5.71 -19.90
N THR A 223 11.67 -5.47 -19.44
CA THR A 223 12.42 -6.42 -18.61
C THR A 223 11.63 -6.85 -17.38
N PRO A 224 11.72 -8.11 -16.92
CA PRO A 224 11.02 -8.58 -15.73
C PRO A 224 11.26 -7.69 -14.50
N LEU A 225 10.24 -7.59 -13.63
CA LEU A 225 10.41 -6.90 -12.37
C LEU A 225 11.54 -7.53 -11.54
N PRO A 226 12.40 -6.71 -10.91
CA PRO A 226 13.37 -7.21 -9.93
C PRO A 226 12.70 -8.12 -8.90
N ALA A 227 13.38 -9.17 -8.46
CA ALA A 227 12.83 -10.15 -7.51
C ALA A 227 12.23 -9.48 -6.26
N ALA A 228 12.87 -8.43 -5.75
CA ALA A 228 12.40 -7.66 -4.59
C ALA A 228 11.03 -6.99 -4.80
N LEU A 229 10.63 -6.68 -6.03
CA LEU A 229 9.35 -6.03 -6.36
C LEU A 229 8.26 -7.01 -6.79
N GLN A 230 8.60 -8.27 -7.07
CA GLN A 230 7.62 -9.26 -7.55
C GLN A 230 6.42 -9.46 -6.61
N PRO A 231 6.57 -9.47 -5.26
CA PRO A 231 5.41 -9.56 -4.36
C PRO A 231 4.40 -8.44 -4.55
N SER A 232 4.83 -7.24 -4.98
CA SER A 232 3.93 -6.11 -5.23
C SER A 232 2.95 -6.34 -6.39
N LEU A 233 3.13 -7.38 -7.22
CA LEU A 233 2.18 -7.73 -8.29
C LEU A 233 0.75 -7.96 -7.75
N LEU A 234 0.60 -8.42 -6.51
CA LEU A 234 -0.71 -8.58 -5.92
C LEU A 234 -1.47 -7.25 -5.75
N ILE A 235 -0.78 -6.10 -5.74
CA ILE A 235 -1.43 -4.78 -5.71
C ILE A 235 -2.39 -4.62 -6.90
N LEU A 236 -2.16 -5.32 -8.03
CA LEU A 236 -3.07 -5.30 -9.18
C LEU A 236 -4.49 -5.83 -8.88
N VAL A 237 -4.66 -6.60 -7.82
CA VAL A 237 -5.98 -7.08 -7.35
C VAL A 237 -6.73 -5.98 -6.60
N ALA A 238 -5.99 -5.09 -5.90
CA ALA A 238 -6.57 -4.09 -5.00
C ALA A 238 -7.63 -3.19 -5.66
N PRO A 239 -7.43 -2.62 -6.86
CA PRO A 239 -8.41 -1.74 -7.49
C PRO A 239 -9.80 -2.35 -7.62
N PHE A 240 -9.86 -3.65 -7.86
CA PHE A 240 -11.12 -4.37 -8.08
C PHE A 240 -11.74 -4.85 -6.75
N ALA A 241 -10.95 -5.36 -5.83
CA ALA A 241 -11.42 -5.82 -4.53
C ALA A 241 -11.83 -4.64 -3.61
N VAL A 242 -11.03 -3.57 -3.59
CA VAL A 242 -11.35 -2.33 -2.86
C VAL A 242 -12.48 -1.58 -3.59
N GLY A 243 -12.43 -1.53 -4.92
CA GLY A 243 -13.49 -0.94 -5.76
C GLY A 243 -14.85 -1.57 -5.52
N PHE A 244 -14.93 -2.90 -5.38
CA PHE A 244 -16.14 -3.59 -4.92
C PHE A 244 -16.62 -3.02 -3.59
N SER A 245 -15.76 -2.96 -2.58
CA SER A 245 -16.14 -2.49 -1.25
C SER A 245 -16.53 -1.01 -1.23
N ALA A 246 -15.81 -0.17 -1.98
CA ALA A 246 -16.11 1.26 -2.16
C ALA A 246 -17.44 1.49 -2.87
N TYR A 247 -17.71 0.70 -3.92
CA TYR A 247 -18.97 0.75 -4.64
C TYR A 247 -20.14 0.38 -3.72
N VAL A 248 -20.04 -0.73 -3.01
CA VAL A 248 -21.06 -1.18 -2.06
C VAL A 248 -21.28 -0.16 -0.94
N ALA A 249 -20.21 0.44 -0.41
CA ALA A 249 -20.33 1.50 0.60
C ALA A 249 -21.06 2.73 0.06
N THR A 250 -20.84 3.08 -1.21
CA THR A 250 -21.40 4.28 -1.84
C THR A 250 -22.84 4.09 -2.29
N THR A 251 -23.18 2.92 -2.84
CA THR A 251 -24.53 2.63 -3.41
C THR A 251 -25.46 1.93 -2.43
N GLY A 252 -24.93 1.34 -1.37
CA GLY A 252 -25.68 0.57 -0.37
C GLY A 252 -26.07 -0.85 -0.81
N GLY A 253 -25.66 -1.30 -2.02
CA GLY A 253 -26.08 -2.59 -2.55
C GLY A 253 -25.01 -3.35 -3.33
N ILE A 254 -25.26 -4.65 -3.52
CA ILE A 254 -24.41 -5.54 -4.33
C ILE A 254 -25.18 -5.90 -5.59
N ASP A 255 -24.97 -5.15 -6.65
CA ASP A 255 -25.57 -5.34 -7.97
C ASP A 255 -24.62 -6.08 -8.93
N LEU A 256 -24.96 -6.11 -10.22
CA LEU A 256 -24.16 -6.76 -11.26
C LEU A 256 -22.78 -6.13 -11.40
N PHE A 257 -22.67 -4.81 -11.26
CA PHE A 257 -21.39 -4.13 -11.39
C PHE A 257 -20.46 -4.49 -10.22
N ALA A 258 -20.96 -4.47 -8.99
CA ALA A 258 -20.22 -4.93 -7.83
C ALA A 258 -19.71 -6.37 -8.01
N LYS A 259 -20.60 -7.29 -8.46
CA LYS A 259 -20.21 -8.69 -8.74
C LYS A 259 -19.16 -8.80 -9.82
N SER A 260 -19.20 -7.95 -10.84
CA SER A 260 -18.19 -7.92 -11.90
C SER A 260 -16.82 -7.49 -11.37
N LEU A 261 -16.75 -6.48 -10.51
CA LEU A 261 -15.50 -6.08 -9.83
C LEU A 261 -14.93 -7.24 -9.00
N PHE A 262 -15.79 -7.93 -8.24
CA PHE A 262 -15.37 -9.09 -7.47
C PHE A 262 -14.86 -10.24 -8.35
N ALA A 263 -15.54 -10.53 -9.47
CA ALA A 263 -15.11 -11.57 -10.40
C ALA A 263 -13.73 -11.28 -11.01
N VAL A 264 -13.48 -10.02 -11.39
CA VAL A 264 -12.16 -9.58 -11.89
C VAL A 264 -11.10 -9.73 -10.80
N ALA A 265 -11.40 -9.32 -9.56
CA ALA A 265 -10.49 -9.49 -8.43
C ALA A 265 -10.13 -10.96 -8.20
N LEU A 266 -11.11 -11.86 -8.23
CA LEU A 266 -10.88 -13.32 -8.10
C LEU A 266 -10.05 -13.88 -9.24
N PHE A 267 -10.35 -13.48 -10.48
CA PHE A 267 -9.59 -13.91 -11.65
C PHE A 267 -8.11 -13.52 -11.53
N LEU A 268 -7.84 -12.25 -11.20
CA LEU A 268 -6.47 -11.77 -11.01
C LEU A 268 -5.78 -12.48 -9.84
N LEU A 269 -6.50 -12.72 -8.76
CA LEU A 269 -5.97 -13.45 -7.62
C LEU A 269 -5.60 -14.89 -8.01
N ALA A 270 -6.47 -15.59 -8.76
CA ALA A 270 -6.19 -16.93 -9.26
C ALA A 270 -4.95 -16.99 -10.18
N VAL A 271 -4.74 -15.95 -10.99
CA VAL A 271 -3.54 -15.85 -11.86
C VAL A 271 -2.27 -15.56 -11.04
N LEU A 272 -2.37 -14.73 -10.00
CA LEU A 272 -1.20 -14.24 -9.26
C LEU A 272 -0.80 -15.11 -8.07
N LEU A 273 -1.74 -15.84 -7.42
CA LEU A 273 -1.43 -16.71 -6.27
C LEU A 273 -0.39 -17.81 -6.59
N PRO A 274 -0.47 -18.54 -7.72
CA PRO A 274 0.56 -19.52 -8.06
C PRO A 274 1.94 -18.90 -8.27
N LYS A 275 1.99 -17.66 -8.77
CA LYS A 275 3.25 -16.89 -8.90
C LYS A 275 3.80 -16.54 -7.52
N LEU A 276 2.94 -16.11 -6.57
CA LEU A 276 3.34 -15.79 -5.21
C LEU A 276 3.97 -17.00 -4.50
N ALA A 277 3.42 -18.19 -4.68
CA ALA A 277 3.99 -19.42 -4.11
C ALA A 277 5.41 -19.72 -4.64
N ARG A 278 5.70 -19.37 -5.89
CA ARG A 278 7.05 -19.49 -6.49
C ARG A 278 7.99 -18.40 -5.97
N PHE A 279 7.50 -17.17 -5.79
CA PHE A 279 8.30 -16.05 -5.27
C PHE A 279 8.79 -16.33 -3.84
N GLY A 280 7.98 -16.98 -3.00
CA GLY A 280 8.37 -17.37 -1.64
C GLY A 280 9.64 -18.22 -1.57
N ARG A 281 10.00 -18.89 -2.67
CA ARG A 281 11.23 -19.68 -2.79
C ARG A 281 12.41 -18.91 -3.39
N ALA A 282 12.15 -17.91 -4.20
CA ALA A 282 13.16 -17.20 -5.00
C ALA A 282 13.48 -15.79 -4.49
N CYS A 283 12.58 -15.18 -3.72
CA CYS A 283 12.71 -13.81 -3.23
C CYS A 283 12.91 -13.80 -1.71
N PRO A 284 14.05 -13.26 -1.20
CA PRO A 284 14.22 -13.07 0.23
C PRO A 284 13.14 -12.15 0.79
N PHE A 285 12.80 -12.32 2.07
CA PHE A 285 11.81 -11.48 2.73
C PHE A 285 12.28 -10.03 2.76
N ARG A 286 11.44 -9.12 2.28
CA ARG A 286 11.64 -7.67 2.24
C ARG A 286 10.34 -6.95 2.58
N VAL A 287 10.41 -5.64 2.85
CA VAL A 287 9.21 -4.83 3.15
C VAL A 287 8.19 -4.87 2.00
N SER A 288 8.62 -5.01 0.75
CA SER A 288 7.74 -5.14 -0.42
C SER A 288 6.74 -6.30 -0.33
N TRP A 289 7.01 -7.33 0.47
CA TRP A 289 6.07 -8.42 0.73
C TRP A 289 4.77 -7.95 1.42
N TRP A 290 4.80 -6.83 2.16
CA TRP A 290 3.58 -6.26 2.71
C TRP A 290 2.60 -5.77 1.63
N GLY A 291 3.06 -5.55 0.40
CA GLY A 291 2.18 -5.28 -0.75
C GLY A 291 1.20 -6.41 -1.08
N VAL A 292 1.42 -7.62 -0.56
CA VAL A 292 0.53 -8.79 -0.71
C VAL A 292 -0.67 -8.72 0.25
N SER A 293 -0.49 -8.14 1.45
CA SER A 293 -1.42 -8.25 2.58
C SER A 293 -2.76 -7.57 2.32
N PHE A 294 -2.73 -6.30 1.91
CA PHE A 294 -3.94 -5.51 1.72
C PHE A 294 -4.83 -6.02 0.58
N PRO A 295 -4.31 -6.36 -0.61
CA PRO A 295 -5.13 -6.96 -1.68
C PRO A 295 -5.82 -8.26 -1.29
N LEU A 296 -5.13 -9.13 -0.55
CA LEU A 296 -5.72 -10.36 -0.02
C LEU A 296 -6.81 -10.08 1.01
N ALA A 297 -6.57 -9.14 1.93
CA ALA A 297 -7.56 -8.74 2.91
C ALA A 297 -8.80 -8.12 2.24
N ALA A 298 -8.61 -7.26 1.24
CA ALA A 298 -9.71 -6.68 0.48
C ALA A 298 -10.53 -7.75 -0.28
N ALA A 299 -9.85 -8.74 -0.88
CA ALA A 299 -10.53 -9.86 -1.54
C ALA A 299 -11.32 -10.72 -0.53
N SER A 300 -10.77 -10.94 0.67
CA SER A 300 -11.46 -11.64 1.77
C SER A 300 -12.69 -10.87 2.22
N VAL A 301 -12.59 -9.55 2.41
CA VAL A 301 -13.73 -8.67 2.75
C VAL A 301 -14.80 -8.72 1.68
N ALA A 302 -14.44 -8.67 0.40
CA ALA A 302 -15.37 -8.74 -0.71
C ALA A 302 -16.11 -10.12 -0.74
N ALA A 303 -15.38 -11.22 -0.57
CA ALA A 303 -15.95 -12.56 -0.54
C ALA A 303 -16.93 -12.74 0.65
N LEU A 304 -16.58 -12.25 1.84
CA LEU A 304 -17.44 -12.28 3.03
C LEU A 304 -18.73 -11.47 2.83
N ARG A 305 -18.64 -10.29 2.19
CA ARG A 305 -19.81 -9.49 1.86
C ARG A 305 -20.71 -10.18 0.83
N ILE A 306 -20.16 -10.83 -0.19
CA ILE A 306 -20.92 -11.64 -1.15
C ILE A 306 -21.58 -12.81 -0.44
N ALA A 307 -20.88 -13.54 0.43
CA ALA A 307 -21.41 -14.65 1.19
C ALA A 307 -22.59 -14.23 2.10
N THR A 308 -22.60 -12.98 2.57
CA THR A 308 -23.73 -12.47 3.39
C THR A 308 -25.01 -12.28 2.55
N VAL A 309 -24.87 -11.83 1.29
CA VAL A 309 -26.02 -11.54 0.40
C VAL A 309 -26.46 -12.76 -0.42
N GLN A 310 -25.50 -13.61 -0.77
CA GLN A 310 -25.71 -14.83 -1.57
C GLN A 310 -25.11 -16.04 -0.84
N PRO A 311 -25.76 -16.52 0.24
CA PRO A 311 -25.26 -17.65 1.00
C PRO A 311 -25.26 -18.94 0.17
N GLY A 312 -24.19 -19.73 0.31
CA GLY A 312 -24.06 -21.02 -0.36
C GLY A 312 -22.71 -21.67 -0.06
N PRO A 313 -22.61 -23.00 -0.13
CA PRO A 313 -21.42 -23.74 0.32
C PRO A 313 -20.15 -23.34 -0.44
N ALA A 314 -20.26 -23.05 -1.74
CA ALA A 314 -19.11 -22.67 -2.55
C ALA A 314 -18.56 -21.27 -2.18
N ILE A 315 -19.44 -20.28 -2.01
CA ILE A 315 -19.02 -18.93 -1.65
C ILE A 315 -18.56 -18.84 -0.19
N ASP A 316 -19.19 -19.59 0.71
CA ASP A 316 -18.77 -19.69 2.11
C ASP A 316 -17.38 -20.35 2.20
N ALA A 317 -17.13 -21.43 1.46
CA ALA A 317 -15.80 -22.06 1.38
C ALA A 317 -14.76 -21.11 0.80
N LEU A 318 -15.08 -20.35 -0.25
CA LEU A 318 -14.18 -19.35 -0.83
C LEU A 318 -13.87 -18.24 0.18
N ALA A 319 -14.88 -17.69 0.85
CA ALA A 319 -14.71 -16.61 1.83
C ALA A 319 -13.84 -17.04 3.02
N LEU A 320 -14.12 -18.23 3.58
CA LEU A 320 -13.31 -18.80 4.67
C LEU A 320 -11.89 -19.18 4.22
N GLY A 321 -11.76 -19.72 3.01
CA GLY A 321 -10.44 -20.03 2.42
C GLY A 321 -9.58 -18.78 2.23
N LEU A 322 -10.15 -17.69 1.71
CA LEU A 322 -9.47 -16.41 1.56
C LEU A 322 -9.14 -15.78 2.92
N LEU A 323 -10.05 -15.84 3.89
CA LEU A 323 -9.80 -15.36 5.25
C LEU A 323 -8.65 -16.12 5.90
N ALA A 324 -8.65 -17.45 5.82
CA ALA A 324 -7.58 -18.28 6.36
C ALA A 324 -6.24 -17.99 5.69
N LEU A 325 -6.20 -17.92 4.36
CA LEU A 325 -5.00 -17.58 3.59
C LEU A 325 -4.45 -16.21 3.99
N THR A 326 -5.32 -15.20 4.07
CA THR A 326 -4.95 -13.83 4.46
C THR A 326 -4.40 -13.82 5.88
N THR A 327 -5.04 -14.51 6.81
CA THR A 327 -4.61 -14.61 8.21
C THR A 327 -3.21 -15.23 8.31
N LEU A 328 -2.97 -16.35 7.62
CA LEU A 328 -1.68 -17.03 7.61
C LEU A 328 -0.57 -16.14 7.02
N ILE A 329 -0.85 -15.49 5.89
CA ILE A 329 0.14 -14.62 5.23
C ILE A 329 0.44 -13.39 6.09
N VAL A 330 -0.57 -12.71 6.62
CA VAL A 330 -0.36 -11.51 7.46
C VAL A 330 0.36 -11.87 8.77
N ALA A 331 0.01 -13.00 9.40
CA ALA A 331 0.71 -13.48 10.59
C ALA A 331 2.19 -13.80 10.29
N TRP A 332 2.47 -14.46 9.16
CA TRP A 332 3.83 -14.74 8.73
C TRP A 332 4.62 -13.47 8.44
N LEU A 333 4.02 -12.48 7.73
CA LEU A 333 4.64 -11.19 7.43
C LEU A 333 4.97 -10.44 8.72
N LEU A 334 4.04 -10.41 9.68
CA LEU A 334 4.23 -9.75 10.97
C LEU A 334 5.37 -10.41 11.76
N ALA A 335 5.35 -11.74 11.87
CA ALA A 335 6.40 -12.48 12.57
C ALA A 335 7.79 -12.23 11.95
N ARG A 336 7.90 -12.29 10.60
CA ARG A 336 9.17 -12.03 9.88
C ARG A 336 9.65 -10.60 10.06
N THR A 337 8.72 -9.62 10.05
CA THR A 337 9.05 -8.21 10.29
C THR A 337 9.56 -7.99 11.70
N LEU A 338 8.88 -8.55 12.72
CA LEU A 338 9.31 -8.42 14.11
C LEU A 338 10.67 -9.09 14.34
N ILE A 339 10.89 -10.30 13.82
CA ILE A 339 12.19 -10.98 13.91
C ILE A 339 13.29 -10.13 13.28
N GLY A 340 13.06 -9.56 12.09
CA GLY A 340 14.02 -8.70 11.42
C GLY A 340 14.31 -7.40 12.19
N LEU A 341 13.28 -6.80 12.82
CA LEU A 341 13.44 -5.64 13.71
C LEU A 341 14.29 -5.98 14.94
N PHE A 342 13.99 -7.08 15.63
CA PHE A 342 14.78 -7.51 16.80
C PHE A 342 16.23 -7.88 16.47
N ARG A 343 16.50 -8.34 15.23
CA ARG A 343 17.85 -8.63 14.74
C ARG A 343 18.57 -7.41 14.18
N GLY A 344 17.93 -6.25 14.11
CA GLY A 344 18.52 -5.04 13.55
C GLY A 344 18.70 -5.08 12.02
N GLU A 345 17.93 -5.89 11.31
CA GLU A 345 18.04 -6.13 9.86
C GLU A 345 17.21 -5.13 9.02
N LEU A 346 16.78 -4.00 9.58
CA LEU A 346 15.89 -3.04 8.89
C LEU A 346 16.47 -2.57 7.55
N ARG A 347 17.78 -2.36 7.45
CA ARG A 347 18.45 -1.96 6.19
C ARG A 347 18.32 -3.04 5.11
N THR A 348 18.48 -4.29 5.48
CA THR A 348 18.37 -5.43 4.55
C THR A 348 16.92 -5.67 4.12
N LEU A 349 15.97 -5.41 5.02
CA LEU A 349 14.53 -5.53 4.73
C LEU A 349 14.01 -4.39 3.84
N ALA A 350 14.66 -3.21 3.89
CA ALA A 350 14.26 -2.03 3.14
C ALA A 350 14.79 -2.00 1.70
N GLN A 351 15.89 -2.73 1.42
CA GLN A 351 16.49 -2.86 0.09
C GLN A 351 15.79 -3.92 -0.75
#